data_2e3695d330d3f8b4dce30550bae9d440
#
_entry.id   2e3695d330d3f8b4dce30550bae9d440
#
_cell.length_a   1.000
_cell.length_b   1.000
_cell.length_c   1.000
_cell.angle_alpha   90.00
_cell.angle_beta   90.00
_cell.angle_gamma   90.00
#
_symmetry.space_group_name_H-M   'P 1'
#
loop_
_entity.id
_entity.type
_entity.pdbx_description
1 polymer ?
#
loop_
_entity_poly.entity_id
_entity_poly.type
_entity_poly.pdbx_seq_one_letter_code
_entity_poly.pdbx_strand_id
1 'polypeptide(L)'
;ENLDAFRAQCRANAEQYEAIGAVEVAKVTREAPSRIPFLIKDPRGHADFYAALARHDAKGSANTMRSFQGARPSIYTMTDAIKRVPTPALILCGDEDDNCIAPSLFLKQHLPAAGLSFFPKSGHVLNLEEPALFNEMVERFIALVEAGRWPARDPRSLVAAVV
;
A
#
# COMPACT_ATOMS: atom_id res chain seq x y z
N GLU A 1 -5.01 -9.50 -10.54
CA GLU A 1 -3.56 -9.54 -10.26
C GLU A 1 -2.93 -10.73 -10.99
N ASN A 2 -1.88 -10.48 -11.78
CA ASN A 2 -1.07 -11.56 -12.33
C ASN A 2 0.01 -11.94 -11.30
N LEU A 3 -0.29 -12.93 -10.46
CA LEU A 3 0.58 -13.35 -9.36
C LEU A 3 1.95 -13.85 -9.86
N ASP A 4 2.00 -14.52 -11.02
CA ASP A 4 3.27 -15.02 -11.57
C ASP A 4 4.15 -13.87 -12.08
N ALA A 5 3.56 -12.87 -12.73
CA ALA A 5 4.26 -11.66 -13.14
C ALA A 5 4.78 -10.87 -11.91
N PHE A 6 3.98 -10.74 -10.86
CA PHE A 6 4.40 -10.11 -9.62
C PHE A 6 5.57 -10.86 -8.96
N ARG A 7 5.51 -12.18 -8.89
CA ARG A 7 6.60 -13.01 -8.35
C ARG A 7 7.87 -12.91 -9.19
N ALA A 8 7.73 -12.88 -10.51
CA ALA A 8 8.87 -12.66 -11.39
C ALA A 8 9.52 -11.29 -11.17
N GLN A 9 8.71 -10.25 -11.00
CA GLN A 9 9.21 -8.91 -10.67
C GLN A 9 9.93 -8.87 -9.32
N CYS A 10 9.40 -9.56 -8.30
CA CYS A 10 10.07 -9.65 -7.00
C CYS A 10 11.44 -10.35 -7.11
N ARG A 11 11.56 -11.40 -7.92
CA ARG A 11 12.84 -12.06 -8.17
C ARG A 11 13.81 -11.13 -8.90
N ALA A 12 13.37 -10.46 -9.96
CA ALA A 12 14.20 -9.50 -10.69
C ALA A 12 14.70 -8.36 -9.80
N ASN A 13 13.82 -7.83 -8.92
CA ASN A 13 14.21 -6.80 -7.95
C ASN A 13 15.25 -7.34 -6.94
N ALA A 14 15.11 -8.58 -6.47
CA ALA A 14 16.10 -9.20 -5.59
C ALA A 14 17.47 -9.35 -6.27
N GLU A 15 17.48 -9.84 -7.51
CA GLU A 15 18.70 -9.97 -8.33
C GLU A 15 19.34 -8.60 -8.58
N GLN A 16 18.54 -7.56 -8.80
CA GLN A 16 19.03 -6.20 -8.97
C GLN A 16 19.75 -5.69 -7.70
N TYR A 17 19.17 -5.90 -6.50
CA TYR A 17 19.85 -5.56 -5.26
C TYR A 17 21.19 -6.28 -5.08
N GLU A 18 21.25 -7.56 -5.44
CA GLU A 18 22.47 -8.37 -5.36
C GLU A 18 23.53 -7.92 -6.40
N ALA A 19 23.08 -7.53 -7.59
CA ALA A 19 24.00 -7.17 -8.69
C ALA A 19 24.61 -5.77 -8.54
N ILE A 20 23.81 -4.77 -8.17
CA ILE A 20 24.22 -3.36 -8.18
C ILE A 20 24.19 -2.67 -6.81
N GLY A 21 23.68 -3.36 -5.78
CA GLY A 21 23.60 -2.82 -4.41
C GLY A 21 22.51 -1.77 -4.19
N ALA A 22 22.25 -1.45 -2.91
CA ALA A 22 21.16 -0.56 -2.53
C ALA A 22 21.32 0.87 -3.05
N VAL A 23 22.55 1.38 -3.16
CA VAL A 23 22.85 2.74 -3.65
C VAL A 23 22.39 2.90 -5.10
N GLU A 24 22.74 1.98 -5.97
CA GLU A 24 22.37 2.05 -7.38
C GLU A 24 20.89 1.73 -7.60
N VAL A 25 20.31 0.80 -6.83
CA VAL A 25 18.86 0.55 -6.84
C VAL A 25 18.09 1.81 -6.46
N ALA A 26 18.50 2.53 -5.41
CA ALA A 26 17.88 3.79 -5.03
C ALA A 26 17.90 4.83 -6.16
N LYS A 27 19.00 4.91 -6.92
CA LYS A 27 19.10 5.82 -8.06
C LYS A 27 18.15 5.46 -9.20
N VAL A 28 18.13 4.17 -9.62
CA VAL A 28 17.34 3.75 -10.78
C VAL A 28 15.83 3.66 -10.49
N THR A 29 15.44 3.55 -9.22
CA THR A 29 14.02 3.50 -8.82
C THR A 29 13.45 4.86 -8.41
N ARG A 30 14.27 5.90 -8.42
CA ARG A 30 13.91 7.24 -7.94
C ARG A 30 12.70 7.85 -8.65
N GLU A 31 12.52 7.54 -9.93
CA GLU A 31 11.42 8.04 -10.75
C GLU A 31 10.40 6.95 -11.09
N ALA A 32 10.23 5.97 -10.17
CA ALA A 32 9.16 5.00 -10.32
C ALA A 32 7.78 5.71 -10.38
N PRO A 33 6.87 5.32 -11.29
CA PRO A 33 5.62 6.04 -11.53
C PRO A 33 4.84 6.39 -10.27
N SER A 34 4.66 5.44 -9.35
CA SER A 34 3.95 5.66 -8.08
C SER A 34 4.66 6.57 -7.08
N ARG A 35 5.88 7.04 -7.38
CA ARG A 35 6.68 7.97 -6.56
C ARG A 35 6.75 9.37 -7.15
N ILE A 36 6.29 9.56 -8.39
CA ILE A 36 6.29 10.87 -9.05
C ILE A 36 5.43 11.89 -8.29
N PRO A 37 4.22 11.58 -7.78
CA PRO A 37 3.47 12.52 -6.97
C PRO A 37 4.25 13.04 -5.75
N PHE A 38 4.98 12.16 -5.07
CA PHE A 38 5.85 12.55 -3.95
C PHE A 38 6.99 13.47 -4.39
N LEU A 39 7.67 13.14 -5.49
CA LEU A 39 8.73 13.98 -6.05
C LEU A 39 8.23 15.39 -6.37
N ILE A 40 7.01 15.51 -6.93
CA ILE A 40 6.40 16.80 -7.30
C ILE A 40 6.02 17.62 -6.06
N LYS A 41 5.42 16.97 -5.05
CA LYS A 41 4.90 17.65 -3.84
C LYS A 41 6.00 18.05 -2.87
N ASP A 42 6.97 17.16 -2.65
CA ASP A 42 8.10 17.39 -1.73
C ASP A 42 9.42 16.84 -2.31
N PRO A 43 10.07 17.58 -3.20
CA PRO A 43 11.35 17.16 -3.79
C PRO A 43 12.45 16.88 -2.75
N ARG A 44 12.43 17.61 -1.62
CA ARG A 44 13.40 17.44 -0.54
C ARG A 44 13.13 16.15 0.24
N GLY A 45 11.92 15.95 0.70
CA GLY A 45 11.53 14.70 1.40
C GLY A 45 11.73 13.47 0.51
N HIS A 46 11.45 13.60 -0.78
CA HIS A 46 11.73 12.56 -1.77
C HIS A 46 13.24 12.24 -1.84
N ALA A 47 14.11 13.25 -1.86
CA ALA A 47 15.55 13.03 -1.86
C ALA A 47 16.02 12.35 -0.56
N ASP A 48 15.50 12.77 0.60
CA ASP A 48 15.82 12.19 1.90
C ASP A 48 15.34 10.72 1.99
N PHE A 49 14.16 10.41 1.45
CA PHE A 49 13.64 9.05 1.35
C PHE A 49 14.58 8.12 0.57
N TYR A 50 15.04 8.55 -0.60
CA TYR A 50 15.96 7.75 -1.42
C TYR A 50 17.38 7.70 -0.85
N ALA A 51 17.81 8.73 -0.14
CA ALA A 51 19.06 8.68 0.63
C ALA A 51 18.97 7.66 1.78
N ALA A 52 17.80 7.50 2.40
CA ALA A 52 17.55 6.45 3.40
C ALA A 52 17.55 5.05 2.76
N LEU A 53 16.85 4.88 1.62
CA LEU A 53 16.83 3.63 0.87
C LEU A 53 18.24 3.16 0.45
N ALA A 54 19.09 4.09 0.03
CA ALA A 54 20.48 3.82 -0.34
C ALA A 54 21.35 3.26 0.82
N ARG A 55 20.92 3.45 2.09
CA ARG A 55 21.60 2.91 3.27
C ARG A 55 21.13 1.51 3.68
N HIS A 56 20.13 0.95 3.01
CA HIS A 56 19.66 -0.39 3.29
C HIS A 56 20.73 -1.45 2.98
N ASP A 57 20.73 -2.53 3.75
CA ASP A 57 21.51 -3.71 3.42
C ASP A 57 20.95 -4.36 2.15
N ALA A 58 21.79 -4.49 1.13
CA ALA A 58 21.37 -5.00 -0.19
C ALA A 58 20.92 -6.46 -0.12
N LYS A 59 21.61 -7.30 0.69
CA LYS A 59 21.26 -8.70 0.90
C LYS A 59 19.92 -8.83 1.66
N GLY A 60 19.73 -8.01 2.69
CA GLY A 60 18.48 -7.94 3.45
C GLY A 60 17.30 -7.53 2.55
N SER A 61 17.50 -6.52 1.70
CA SER A 61 16.51 -6.08 0.71
C SER A 61 16.18 -7.16 -0.31
N ALA A 62 17.19 -7.83 -0.88
CA ALA A 62 17.01 -8.95 -1.79
C ALA A 62 16.23 -10.10 -1.14
N ASN A 63 16.56 -10.48 0.09
CA ASN A 63 15.87 -11.51 0.85
C ASN A 63 14.40 -11.13 1.10
N THR A 64 14.11 -9.88 1.45
CA THR A 64 12.75 -9.37 1.64
C THR A 64 11.93 -9.50 0.34
N MET A 65 12.50 -9.13 -0.80
CA MET A 65 11.83 -9.28 -2.09
C MET A 65 11.53 -10.74 -2.41
N ARG A 66 12.51 -11.64 -2.21
CA ARG A 66 12.40 -13.05 -2.59
C ARG A 66 11.51 -13.85 -1.64
N SER A 67 11.73 -13.70 -0.33
CA SER A 67 11.13 -14.58 0.69
C SER A 67 9.82 -14.05 1.26
N PHE A 68 9.62 -12.74 1.31
CA PHE A 68 8.41 -12.13 1.83
C PHE A 68 7.49 -11.65 0.72
N GLN A 69 7.94 -10.71 -0.10
CA GLN A 69 7.08 -10.13 -1.15
C GLN A 69 6.70 -11.18 -2.22
N GLY A 70 7.68 -11.91 -2.73
CA GLY A 70 7.46 -12.94 -3.76
C GLY A 70 6.76 -14.20 -3.25
N ALA A 71 6.78 -14.47 -1.94
CA ALA A 71 6.17 -15.66 -1.36
C ALA A 71 4.76 -15.44 -0.81
N ARG A 72 4.32 -14.19 -0.63
CA ARG A 72 3.01 -13.89 -0.07
C ARG A 72 1.87 -14.40 -0.95
N PRO A 73 0.75 -14.89 -0.36
CA PRO A 73 -0.44 -15.22 -1.13
C PRO A 73 -1.08 -13.95 -1.71
N SER A 74 -1.84 -14.11 -2.80
CA SER A 74 -2.70 -13.03 -3.29
C SER A 74 -3.90 -12.85 -2.36
N ILE A 75 -4.25 -11.58 -2.05
CA ILE A 75 -5.46 -11.27 -1.27
C ILE A 75 -6.74 -11.80 -1.94
N TYR A 76 -6.75 -11.91 -3.27
CA TYR A 76 -7.88 -12.40 -4.04
C TYR A 76 -8.16 -13.90 -3.82
N THR A 77 -7.15 -14.65 -3.36
CA THR A 77 -7.32 -16.07 -2.97
C THR A 77 -7.76 -16.24 -1.51
N MET A 78 -7.86 -15.14 -0.76
CA MET A 78 -8.15 -15.14 0.68
C MET A 78 -9.56 -14.59 1.00
N THR A 79 -10.44 -14.49 0.02
CA THR A 79 -11.75 -13.84 0.15
C THR A 79 -12.55 -14.30 1.38
N ASP A 80 -12.65 -15.61 1.60
CA ASP A 80 -13.42 -16.14 2.74
C ASP A 80 -12.74 -15.89 4.09
N ALA A 81 -11.43 -15.87 4.13
CA ALA A 81 -10.67 -15.48 5.33
C ALA A 81 -10.88 -13.99 5.64
N ILE A 82 -10.79 -13.12 4.63
CA ILE A 82 -10.98 -11.67 4.75
C ILE A 82 -12.38 -11.34 5.26
N LYS A 83 -13.42 -12.00 4.75
CA LYS A 83 -14.82 -11.82 5.20
C LYS A 83 -15.04 -12.15 6.68
N ARG A 84 -14.18 -12.98 7.27
CA ARG A 84 -14.27 -13.36 8.68
C ARG A 84 -13.46 -12.49 9.63
N VAL A 85 -12.72 -11.49 9.12
CA VAL A 85 -11.93 -10.60 9.96
C VAL A 85 -12.84 -9.57 10.64
N PRO A 86 -13.02 -9.64 11.97
CA PRO A 86 -13.91 -8.71 12.69
C PRO A 86 -13.21 -7.39 13.01
N THR A 87 -11.90 -7.32 12.84
CA THR A 87 -11.08 -6.17 13.23
C THR A 87 -11.44 -4.95 12.40
N PRO A 88 -11.69 -3.79 13.03
CA PRO A 88 -11.82 -2.53 12.33
C PRO A 88 -10.63 -2.25 11.43
N ALA A 89 -10.87 -1.74 10.23
CA ALA A 89 -9.83 -1.43 9.28
C ALA A 89 -10.06 -0.07 8.60
N LEU A 90 -9.01 0.71 8.44
CA LEU A 90 -8.99 1.90 7.61
C LEU A 90 -8.06 1.64 6.42
N ILE A 91 -8.60 1.72 5.22
CA ILE A 91 -7.87 1.56 3.97
C ILE A 91 -7.64 2.95 3.39
N LEU A 92 -6.36 3.31 3.20
CA LEU A 92 -5.96 4.58 2.59
C LEU A 92 -5.17 4.28 1.32
N CYS A 93 -5.52 4.94 0.23
CA CYS A 93 -4.90 4.73 -1.08
C CYS A 93 -4.79 6.06 -1.83
N GLY A 94 -3.67 6.30 -2.51
CA GLY A 94 -3.55 7.39 -3.46
C GLY A 94 -4.30 7.07 -4.76
N ASP A 95 -4.95 8.05 -5.36
CA ASP A 95 -5.67 7.88 -6.63
C ASP A 95 -4.75 7.77 -7.85
N GLU A 96 -3.46 8.07 -7.68
CA GLU A 96 -2.39 7.87 -8.66
C GLU A 96 -1.48 6.66 -8.34
N ASP A 97 -1.89 5.79 -7.40
CA ASP A 97 -1.24 4.50 -7.14
C ASP A 97 -2.03 3.36 -7.80
N ASP A 98 -1.99 3.30 -9.13
CA ASP A 98 -2.79 2.39 -9.97
C ASP A 98 -2.76 0.93 -9.50
N ASN A 99 -1.62 0.48 -8.99
CA ASN A 99 -1.47 -0.91 -8.52
C ASN A 99 -2.22 -1.20 -7.21
N CYS A 100 -2.56 -0.17 -6.44
CA CYS A 100 -3.21 -0.30 -5.13
C CYS A 100 -4.71 0.00 -5.15
N ILE A 101 -5.23 0.62 -6.21
CA ILE A 101 -6.66 0.98 -6.32
C ILE A 101 -7.54 -0.28 -6.27
N ALA A 102 -7.34 -1.22 -7.18
CA ALA A 102 -8.16 -2.44 -7.22
C ALA A 102 -8.05 -3.29 -5.95
N PRO A 103 -6.85 -3.54 -5.37
CA PRO A 103 -6.71 -4.20 -4.07
C PRO A 103 -7.45 -3.47 -2.94
N SER A 104 -7.42 -2.14 -2.90
CA SER A 104 -8.10 -1.34 -1.87
C SER A 104 -9.62 -1.48 -1.96
N LEU A 105 -10.17 -1.43 -3.18
CA LEU A 105 -11.59 -1.67 -3.42
C LEU A 105 -11.99 -3.09 -3.04
N PHE A 106 -11.18 -4.09 -3.40
CA PHE A 106 -11.42 -5.48 -3.04
C PHE A 106 -11.47 -5.68 -1.51
N LEU A 107 -10.50 -5.14 -0.78
CA LEU A 107 -10.50 -5.19 0.68
C LEU A 107 -11.72 -4.49 1.28
N LYS A 108 -12.09 -3.30 0.77
CA LYS A 108 -13.29 -2.58 1.20
C LYS A 108 -14.57 -3.38 1.00
N GLN A 109 -14.66 -4.14 -0.08
CA GLN A 109 -15.84 -4.95 -0.40
C GLN A 109 -15.99 -6.19 0.49
N HIS A 110 -14.87 -6.72 1.01
CA HIS A 110 -14.84 -8.00 1.70
C HIS A 110 -14.61 -7.90 3.21
N LEU A 111 -13.92 -6.88 3.71
CA LEU A 111 -13.76 -6.67 5.15
C LEU A 111 -15.04 -6.09 5.75
N PRO A 112 -15.63 -6.73 6.79
CA PRO A 112 -16.92 -6.30 7.36
C PRO A 112 -16.89 -4.88 7.95
N ALA A 113 -15.79 -4.52 8.62
CA ALA A 113 -15.64 -3.25 9.33
C ALA A 113 -14.57 -2.34 8.69
N ALA A 114 -14.53 -2.26 7.34
CA ALA A 114 -13.59 -1.42 6.64
C ALA A 114 -14.16 -0.05 6.27
N GLY A 115 -13.36 1.02 6.51
CA GLY A 115 -13.47 2.32 5.86
C GLY A 115 -12.50 2.40 4.69
N LEU A 116 -12.80 3.17 3.65
CA LEU A 116 -11.91 3.44 2.52
C LEU A 116 -11.89 4.93 2.23
N SER A 117 -10.70 5.46 2.01
CA SER A 117 -10.51 6.80 1.47
C SER A 117 -9.45 6.79 0.38
N PHE A 118 -9.71 7.51 -0.70
CA PHE A 118 -8.72 7.85 -1.71
C PHE A 118 -8.22 9.27 -1.48
N PHE A 119 -6.90 9.44 -1.57
CA PHE A 119 -6.25 10.75 -1.48
C PHE A 119 -6.04 11.28 -2.90
N PRO A 120 -6.65 12.43 -3.26
CA PRO A 120 -6.54 12.98 -4.59
C PRO A 120 -5.12 13.43 -4.89
N LYS A 121 -4.68 13.17 -6.13
CA LYS A 121 -3.35 13.56 -6.61
C LYS A 121 -2.19 13.00 -5.79
N SER A 122 -2.37 11.79 -5.24
CA SER A 122 -1.39 11.14 -4.37
C SER A 122 -1.00 9.76 -4.90
N GLY A 123 0.27 9.43 -4.74
CA GLY A 123 0.84 8.15 -5.12
C GLY A 123 0.91 7.17 -3.95
N HIS A 124 2.06 6.50 -3.82
CA HIS A 124 2.21 5.33 -2.94
C HIS A 124 2.60 5.67 -1.49
N VAL A 125 3.11 6.87 -1.22
CA VAL A 125 3.65 7.23 0.11
C VAL A 125 2.83 8.31 0.79
N LEU A 126 1.55 8.06 0.96
CA LEU A 126 0.55 9.01 1.46
C LEU A 126 0.96 9.75 2.73
N ASN A 127 1.60 9.04 3.66
CA ASN A 127 2.08 9.61 4.91
C ASN A 127 3.20 10.65 4.73
N LEU A 128 3.87 10.63 3.59
CA LEU A 128 4.89 11.63 3.22
C LEU A 128 4.35 12.67 2.24
N GLU A 129 3.43 12.27 1.37
CA GLU A 129 2.83 13.15 0.37
C GLU A 129 1.78 14.11 0.96
N GLU A 130 1.00 13.62 1.90
CA GLU A 130 -0.11 14.34 2.55
C GLU A 130 -0.13 14.08 4.07
N PRO A 131 0.95 14.44 4.80
CA PRO A 131 1.12 14.06 6.21
C PRO A 131 0.01 14.57 7.11
N ALA A 132 -0.49 15.77 6.89
CA ALA A 132 -1.56 16.35 7.70
C ALA A 132 -2.87 15.58 7.55
N LEU A 133 -3.30 15.32 6.31
CA LEU A 133 -4.52 14.57 6.01
C LEU A 133 -4.39 13.11 6.45
N PHE A 134 -3.22 12.48 6.21
CA PHE A 134 -2.97 11.12 6.64
C PHE A 134 -3.11 10.98 8.16
N ASN A 135 -2.45 11.84 8.92
CA ASN A 135 -2.49 11.81 10.39
C ASN A 135 -3.91 12.07 10.92
N GLU A 136 -4.61 13.09 10.40
CA GLU A 136 -6.00 13.37 10.78
C GLU A 136 -6.91 12.14 10.61
N MET A 137 -6.81 11.46 9.46
CA MET A 137 -7.64 10.28 9.18
C MET A 137 -7.29 9.11 10.10
N VAL A 138 -6.02 8.88 10.38
CA VAL A 138 -5.57 7.80 11.27
C VAL A 138 -5.99 8.08 12.70
N GLU A 139 -5.77 9.30 13.21
CA GLU A 139 -6.16 9.70 14.56
C GLU A 139 -7.68 9.59 14.76
N ARG A 140 -8.46 10.08 13.80
CA ARG A 140 -9.92 9.96 13.82
C ARG A 140 -10.38 8.50 13.81
N PHE A 141 -9.76 7.66 12.99
CA PHE A 141 -10.05 6.23 12.95
C PHE A 141 -9.81 5.57 14.31
N ILE A 142 -8.63 5.81 14.91
CA ILE A 142 -8.26 5.25 16.22
C ILE A 142 -9.29 5.71 17.27
N ALA A 143 -9.58 7.01 17.35
CA ALA A 143 -10.53 7.55 18.30
C ALA A 143 -11.95 6.95 18.16
N LEU A 144 -12.41 6.71 16.92
CA LEU A 144 -13.71 6.08 16.68
C LEU A 144 -13.71 4.60 17.07
N VAL A 145 -12.62 3.88 16.82
CA VAL A 145 -12.48 2.46 17.23
C VAL A 145 -12.47 2.34 18.75
N GLU A 146 -11.67 3.15 19.45
CA GLU A 146 -11.59 3.15 20.91
C GLU A 146 -12.92 3.53 21.57
N ALA A 147 -13.69 4.41 20.95
CA ALA A 147 -15.03 4.77 21.41
C ALA A 147 -16.12 3.74 21.04
N GLY A 148 -15.78 2.61 20.40
CA GLY A 148 -16.75 1.60 19.94
C GLY A 148 -17.68 2.11 18.82
N ARG A 149 -17.28 3.14 18.08
CA ARG A 149 -18.07 3.82 17.03
C ARG A 149 -17.64 3.46 15.61
N TRP A 150 -16.93 2.36 15.42
CA TRP A 150 -16.55 1.83 14.12
C TRP A 150 -17.09 0.41 13.92
N PRO A 151 -18.44 0.24 13.81
CA PRO A 151 -19.05 -1.06 13.65
C PRO A 151 -18.86 -1.64 12.24
N ALA A 152 -19.16 -2.91 12.09
CA ALA A 152 -19.35 -3.50 10.77
C ALA A 152 -20.43 -2.75 9.97
N ARG A 153 -20.32 -2.81 8.64
CA ARG A 153 -21.28 -2.17 7.74
C ARG A 153 -22.68 -2.78 7.95
N ASP A 154 -23.67 -1.93 8.19
CA ASP A 154 -25.06 -2.38 8.33
C ASP A 154 -25.54 -3.04 7.02
N PRO A 155 -26.05 -4.28 7.07
CA PRO A 155 -26.53 -5.00 5.89
C PRO A 155 -27.61 -4.24 5.09
N ARG A 156 -28.41 -3.40 5.76
CA ARG A 156 -29.44 -2.56 5.12
C ARG A 156 -28.85 -1.48 4.20
N SER A 157 -27.57 -1.15 4.37
CA SER A 157 -26.86 -0.22 3.50
C SER A 157 -26.26 -0.88 2.26
N LEU A 158 -26.38 -2.20 2.13
CA LEU A 158 -25.95 -2.94 0.94
C LEU A 158 -27.02 -2.83 -0.12
N VAL A 159 -26.76 -2.11 -1.19
CA VAL A 159 -27.66 -2.06 -2.36
C VAL A 159 -27.30 -3.22 -3.28
N ALA A 160 -28.28 -4.01 -3.71
CA ALA A 160 -28.09 -4.95 -4.80
C ALA A 160 -27.64 -4.14 -6.03
N ALA A 161 -26.55 -4.57 -6.68
CA ALA A 161 -26.10 -3.91 -7.90
C ALA A 161 -27.25 -3.96 -8.94
N VAL A 162 -27.83 -2.80 -9.21
CA VAL A 162 -28.76 -2.63 -10.31
C VAL A 162 -27.91 -2.14 -11.48
N VAL A 163 -27.42 -3.08 -12.30
CA VAL A 163 -26.76 -2.81 -13.57
C VAL A 163 -27.50 -3.63 -14.62
#